data_e8d0c6aec7fd738d0463f751fde757db
#
_entry.id   e8d0c6aec7fd738d0463f751fde757db
#
_cell.length_a   1.000
_cell.length_b   1.000
_cell.length_c   1.000
_cell.angle_alpha   90.00
_cell.angle_beta   90.00
_cell.angle_gamma   90.00
#
_symmetry.space_group_name_H-M   'P 1'
#
loop_
_entity.id
_entity.type
_entity.pdbx_description
1 polymer ?
#
loop_
_entity_poly.entity_id
_entity_poly.type
_entity_poly.pdbx_seq_one_letter_code
_entity_poly.pdbx_strand_id
1 'polypeptide(L)'
;LFRSEIHINRQAAEVLNSDKAISLLPIGITAIEGEFEKDDIVRIIDFEGNTVGVGKANCNSLQAKEAMGKHGKKPVVHYDYLYLE
;
A
#
# COMPACT_ATOMS: atom_id res chain seq x y z
N LEU A 1 -1.94 11.64 12.45
CA LEU A 1 -2.50 10.35 12.80
C LEU A 1 -3.01 9.65 11.55
N PHE A 2 -2.63 8.41 11.37
CA PHE A 2 -3.02 7.64 10.21
C PHE A 2 -4.30 6.89 10.51
N ARG A 3 -5.37 7.23 9.80
CA ARG A 3 -6.68 6.61 10.00
C ARG A 3 -6.93 5.47 9.03
N SER A 4 -6.09 5.33 8.02
CA SER A 4 -6.30 4.33 6.99
C SER A 4 -5.11 3.38 6.90
N GLU A 5 -5.42 2.14 6.58
CA GLU A 5 -4.44 1.07 6.47
C GLU A 5 -4.62 0.32 5.17
N ILE A 6 -3.49 -0.05 4.57
CA ILE A 6 -3.47 -0.91 3.40
C ILE A 6 -2.78 -2.20 3.82
N HIS A 7 -3.51 -3.31 3.75
CA HIS A 7 -2.99 -4.62 4.11
C HIS A 7 -2.45 -5.33 2.88
N ILE A 8 -1.27 -5.92 3.00
CA ILE A 8 -0.59 -6.55 1.88
C ILE A 8 -0.29 -8.01 2.18
N ASN A 9 -0.12 -8.81 1.11
CA ASN A 9 0.20 -10.22 1.24
C ASN A 9 1.70 -10.41 1.52
N ARG A 10 2.08 -11.67 1.76
CA ARG A 10 3.49 -12.01 2.07
C ARG A 10 4.42 -11.59 0.94
N GLN A 11 4.06 -11.88 -0.30
CA GLN A 11 4.91 -11.59 -1.44
C GLN A 11 5.17 -10.09 -1.56
N ALA A 12 4.13 -9.27 -1.40
CA ALA A 12 4.29 -7.83 -1.45
C ALA A 12 5.16 -7.33 -0.30
N ALA A 13 5.00 -7.90 0.90
CA ALA A 13 5.82 -7.53 2.05
C ALA A 13 7.28 -7.85 1.81
N GLU A 14 7.59 -9.02 1.23
CA GLU A 14 8.96 -9.42 0.91
C GLU A 14 9.58 -8.48 -0.12
N VAL A 15 8.81 -8.10 -1.13
CA VAL A 15 9.28 -7.19 -2.18
C VAL A 15 9.58 -5.81 -1.60
N LEU A 16 8.71 -5.29 -0.74
CA LEU A 16 8.91 -3.98 -0.11
C LEU A 16 10.11 -3.96 0.82
N ASN A 17 10.44 -5.09 1.44
CA ASN A 17 11.59 -5.19 2.33
C ASN A 17 12.92 -5.41 1.60
N SER A 18 12.89 -5.51 0.27
CA SER A 18 14.12 -5.60 -0.51
C SER A 18 14.76 -4.21 -0.63
N ASP A 19 16.03 -4.16 -0.98
CA ASP A 19 16.77 -2.91 -1.13
C ASP A 19 16.44 -2.16 -2.43
N LYS A 20 15.47 -2.63 -3.17
CA LYS A 20 15.09 -2.02 -4.45
C LYS A 20 14.00 -0.98 -4.26
N ALA A 21 14.02 0.05 -5.09
CA ALA A 21 12.95 1.04 -5.14
C ALA A 21 11.71 0.36 -5.74
N ILE A 22 10.72 0.11 -4.92
CA ILE A 22 9.53 -0.65 -5.29
C ILE A 22 8.29 0.14 -4.94
N SER A 23 7.32 0.13 -5.85
CA SER A 23 6.00 0.70 -5.61
C SER A 23 5.06 -0.39 -5.12
N LEU A 24 4.06 0.02 -4.33
CA LEU A 24 3.02 -0.91 -3.88
C LEU A 24 1.95 -1.04 -4.96
N LEU A 25 1.91 -2.21 -5.60
CA LEU A 25 0.95 -2.50 -6.65
C LEU A 25 -0.33 -3.11 -6.09
N PRO A 26 -1.49 -2.84 -6.72
CA PRO A 26 -2.77 -3.37 -6.23
C PRO A 26 -2.83 -4.88 -6.13
N ILE A 27 -2.08 -5.61 -6.95
CA ILE A 27 -2.09 -7.08 -6.94
C ILE A 27 -1.65 -7.64 -5.59
N GLY A 28 -0.83 -6.89 -4.84
CA GLY A 28 -0.35 -7.32 -3.53
C GLY A 28 -1.23 -6.89 -2.37
N ILE A 29 -2.30 -6.16 -2.62
CA ILE A 29 -3.18 -5.64 -1.57
C ILE A 29 -4.28 -6.65 -1.27
N THR A 30 -4.43 -6.99 0.02
CA THR A 30 -5.44 -7.96 0.46
C THR A 30 -6.65 -7.30 1.12
N ALA A 31 -6.48 -6.11 1.70
CA ALA A 31 -7.57 -5.40 2.33
C ALA A 31 -7.21 -3.92 2.46
N ILE A 32 -8.24 -3.08 2.47
CA ILE A 32 -8.07 -1.65 2.68
C ILE A 32 -9.06 -1.25 3.77
N GLU A 33 -8.56 -0.62 4.83
CA GLU A 33 -9.37 -0.16 5.93
C GLU A 33 -9.33 1.36 6.03
N GLY A 34 -10.49 1.95 6.30
CA GLY A 34 -10.64 3.40 6.38
C GLY A 34 -10.77 4.04 5.02
N GLU A 35 -10.87 5.35 5.03
CA GLU A 35 -11.01 6.15 3.81
C GLU A 35 -9.83 7.10 3.68
N PHE A 36 -9.33 7.27 2.46
CA PHE A 36 -8.25 8.19 2.19
C PHE A 36 -8.41 8.78 0.80
N GLU A 37 -7.81 9.95 0.63
CA GLU A 37 -7.77 10.64 -0.66
C GLU A 37 -6.36 10.54 -1.24
N LYS A 38 -6.23 10.88 -2.51
CA LYS A 38 -4.93 10.99 -3.14
C LYS A 38 -4.06 11.94 -2.31
N ASP A 39 -2.79 11.58 -2.11
CA ASP A 39 -1.78 12.31 -1.36
C ASP A 39 -1.90 12.19 0.16
N ASP A 40 -2.91 11.51 0.68
CA ASP A 40 -2.98 11.22 2.10
C ASP A 40 -1.92 10.18 2.48
N ILE A 41 -1.45 10.27 3.73
CA ILE A 41 -0.50 9.29 4.24
C ILE A 41 -1.26 8.08 4.76
N VAL A 42 -0.87 6.90 4.31
CA VAL A 42 -1.50 5.64 4.70
C VAL A 42 -0.46 4.71 5.33
N ARG A 43 -0.91 3.88 6.25
CA ARG A 43 -0.06 2.89 6.89
C ARG A 43 -0.15 1.58 6.12
N ILE A 44 0.99 0.93 5.94
CA ILE A 44 1.06 -0.35 5.24
C ILE A 44 1.28 -1.44 6.27
N ILE A 45 0.37 -2.43 6.29
CA ILE A 45 0.35 -3.52 7.25
C ILE A 45 0.59 -4.83 6.51
N ASP A 46 1.51 -5.64 7.03
CA ASP A 46 1.82 -6.92 6.41
C ASP A 46 0.82 -8.01 6.80
N PHE A 47 1.04 -9.22 6.27
CA PHE A 47 0.15 -10.35 6.51
C PHE A 47 0.14 -10.83 7.96
N GLU A 48 1.10 -10.42 8.77
CA GLU A 48 1.15 -10.76 10.19
C GLU A 48 0.57 -9.65 11.08
N GLY A 49 0.11 -8.56 10.51
CA GLY A 49 -0.45 -7.45 11.25
C GLY A 49 0.57 -6.42 11.71
N ASN A 50 1.81 -6.53 11.24
CA ASN A 50 2.87 -5.58 11.60
C ASN A 50 2.91 -4.41 10.64
N THR A 51 3.23 -3.23 11.15
CA THR A 51 3.43 -2.06 10.31
C THR A 51 4.73 -2.20 9.54
N VAL A 52 4.65 -2.21 8.21
CA VAL A 52 5.81 -2.27 7.34
C VAL A 52 6.36 -0.87 7.12
N GLY A 53 5.48 0.10 6.99
CA GLY A 53 5.89 1.47 6.74
C GLY A 53 4.68 2.36 6.50
N VAL A 54 4.95 3.55 5.99
CA VAL A 54 3.91 4.51 5.61
C VAL A 54 4.23 5.05 4.23
N GLY A 55 3.21 5.51 3.54
CA GLY A 55 3.42 6.09 2.23
C GLY A 55 2.32 7.06 1.85
N LYS A 56 2.58 7.84 0.81
CA LYS A 56 1.61 8.77 0.28
C LYS A 56 0.76 8.05 -0.78
N ALA A 57 -0.55 8.07 -0.60
CA ALA A 57 -1.46 7.41 -1.53
C ALA A 57 -1.47 8.08 -2.89
N ASN A 58 -1.44 7.28 -3.94
CA ASN A 58 -1.45 7.77 -5.32
C ASN A 58 -2.86 7.81 -5.91
N CYS A 59 -3.85 7.39 -5.12
CA CYS A 59 -5.26 7.41 -5.49
C CYS A 59 -6.10 7.42 -4.22
N ASN A 60 -7.41 7.56 -4.36
CA ASN A 60 -8.29 7.49 -3.21
C ASN A 60 -8.62 6.03 -2.84
N SER A 61 -9.22 5.84 -1.66
CA SER A 61 -9.52 4.51 -1.14
C SER A 61 -10.47 3.73 -2.04
N LEU A 62 -11.42 4.39 -2.65
CA LEU A 62 -12.39 3.74 -3.54
C LEU A 62 -11.69 3.17 -4.77
N GLN A 63 -10.81 3.95 -5.39
CA GLN A 63 -10.02 3.51 -6.54
C GLN A 63 -9.09 2.36 -6.15
N ALA A 64 -8.48 2.44 -4.98
CA ALA A 64 -7.62 1.37 -4.48
C ALA A 64 -8.39 0.08 -4.27
N LYS A 65 -9.59 0.15 -3.71
CA LYS A 65 -10.45 -1.03 -3.51
C LYS A 65 -10.85 -1.66 -4.84
N GLU A 66 -11.16 -0.86 -5.84
CA GLU A 66 -11.52 -1.36 -7.17
C GLU A 66 -10.34 -2.05 -7.85
N ALA A 67 -9.14 -1.57 -7.63
CA ALA A 67 -7.94 -2.15 -8.25
C ALA A 67 -7.36 -3.33 -7.47
N MET A 68 -7.75 -3.48 -6.21
CA MET A 68 -7.19 -4.48 -5.30
C MET A 68 -7.19 -5.88 -5.90
N GLY A 69 -6.02 -6.53 -5.89
CA GLY A 69 -5.85 -7.88 -6.41
C GLY A 69 -5.80 -7.99 -7.93
N LYS A 70 -5.80 -6.88 -8.65
CA LYS A 70 -5.80 -6.90 -10.12
C LYS A 70 -4.42 -6.58 -10.68
N HIS A 71 -4.10 -7.24 -11.79
CA HIS A 71 -2.87 -6.96 -12.53
C HIS A 71 -3.03 -5.73 -13.42
N GLY A 72 -1.91 -5.11 -13.77
CA GLY A 72 -1.88 -4.05 -14.77
C GLY A 72 -2.41 -2.71 -14.31
N LYS A 73 -2.64 -2.55 -13.02
CA LYS A 73 -3.12 -1.29 -12.46
C LYS A 73 -1.96 -0.43 -11.98
N LYS A 74 -2.19 0.87 -11.89
CA LYS A 74 -1.18 1.81 -11.40
C LYS A 74 -0.89 1.57 -9.93
N PRO A 75 0.34 1.88 -9.46
CA PRO A 75 0.67 1.73 -8.04
C PRO A 75 -0.27 2.52 -7.14
N VAL A 76 -0.64 1.93 -6.01
CA VAL A 76 -1.43 2.63 -4.99
C VAL A 76 -0.54 3.54 -4.17
N VAL A 77 0.70 3.10 -3.89
CA VAL A 77 1.72 3.93 -3.25
C VAL A 77 2.97 3.88 -4.12
N HIS A 78 3.41 5.04 -4.61
CA HIS A 78 4.58 5.14 -5.47
C HIS A 78 5.86 5.10 -4.61
N TYR A 79 6.91 4.45 -5.12
CA TYR A 79 8.15 4.27 -4.35
C TYR A 79 8.78 5.59 -3.87
N ASP A 80 8.58 6.67 -4.61
CA ASP A 80 9.11 8.00 -4.22
C ASP A 80 8.50 8.51 -2.91
N TYR A 81 7.36 7.96 -2.52
CA TYR A 81 6.60 8.41 -1.36
C TYR A 81 6.36 7.28 -0.36
N LEU A 82 7.20 6.25 -0.40
CA LEU A 82 7.09 5.09 0.48
C LEU A 82 8.25 5.11 1.49
N TYR A 83 7.92 5.11 2.78
CA TYR A 83 8.88 5.13 3.86
C TYR A 83 8.71 3.89 4.71
N LEU A 84 9.71 3.01 4.71
CA LEU A 84 9.68 1.75 5.46
C LEU A 84 10.19 1.97 6.88
N GLU A 85 9.62 1.21 7.79
CA GLU A 85 10.08 1.19 9.18
C GLU A 85 11.09 0.06 9.42
#